data_d084a319504868fdc194086f1c069e0e
#
_entry.id   d084a319504868fdc194086f1c069e0e
#
_cell.length_a   1.000
_cell.length_b   1.000
_cell.length_c   1.000
_cell.angle_alpha   90.00
_cell.angle_beta   90.00
_cell.angle_gamma   90.00
#
_symmetry.space_group_name_H-M   'P 1'
#
loop_
_entity.id
_entity.type
_entity.pdbx_description
1 polymer ?
#
loop_
_entity_poly.entity_id
_entity_poly.type
_entity_poly.pdbx_seq_one_letter_code
_entity_poly.pdbx_strand_id
1 'polypeptide(L)'
;MIPSAEARYASRSGPEDEMFIAMNQFKVNPERGEDFEAGWRARESYLQGFDGFVQFALLRGDEPGDYISHTTWESRDAFLRWTQSDAFRKAHSGGMGEGILEGHPRARFYDAVIVESGSPAVAH
;
A
#
# COMPACT_ATOMS: atom_id res chain seq x y z
N MET A 1 -20.41 9.35 -17.67
CA MET A 1 -20.38 8.88 -17.51
C MET A 1 -19.99 8.43 -17.46
N ILE A 2 -19.79 8.21 -17.31
CA ILE A 2 -19.40 7.57 -17.27
C ILE A 2 -19.54 6.82 -17.18
N PRO A 3 -19.69 6.36 -17.31
CA PRO A 3 -19.82 5.44 -17.19
C PRO A 3 -19.70 4.97 -16.54
N SER A 4 -19.63 4.83 -16.26
CA SER A 4 -19.59 4.30 -15.80
C SER A 4 -19.24 3.77 -15.45
N ALA A 5 -19.05 3.68 -15.01
CA ALA A 5 -18.71 2.93 -14.90
C ALA A 5 -19.24 2.17 -15.18
N GLU A 6 -19.58 1.86 -15.72
CA GLU A 6 -19.91 1.23 -16.27
C GLU A 6 -19.80 0.99 -17.08
N ALA A 7 -20.02 1.19 -17.40
CA ALA A 7 -19.70 0.77 -18.17
C ALA A 7 -18.67 0.79 -18.26
N ARG A 8 -18.32 1.24 -17.76
CA ARG A 8 -17.32 1.17 -17.58
C ARG A 8 -16.99 0.45 -17.37
N TYR A 9 -17.40 0.24 -17.47
CA TYR A 9 -17.09 -0.46 -17.27
C TYR A 9 -17.52 -1.28 -17.74
N ALA A 10 -18.16 -1.20 -18.58
CA ALA A 10 -18.30 -2.06 -19.00
C ALA A 10 -17.49 -2.78 -19.51
N SER A 11 -17.42 -2.94 -20.09
CA SER A 11 -16.58 -3.54 -20.39
C SER A 11 -15.50 -3.29 -19.95
N ARG A 12 -15.58 -2.64 -19.70
CA ARG A 12 -14.59 -2.33 -19.34
C ARG A 12 -14.23 -2.56 -18.23
N SER A 13 -13.94 -1.90 -17.80
CA SER A 13 -13.39 -2.11 -16.67
C SER A 13 -14.35 -2.38 -15.69
N GLY A 14 -14.38 -3.44 -15.11
CA GLY A 14 -15.04 -3.68 -13.88
C GLY A 14 -14.07 -3.40 -12.77
N PRO A 15 -14.50 -3.52 -11.52
CA PRO A 15 -13.61 -3.25 -10.38
C PRO A 15 -12.34 -4.07 -10.40
N GLU A 16 -12.36 -5.27 -10.98
CA GLU A 16 -11.17 -6.09 -10.97
C GLU A 16 -10.09 -5.55 -11.91
N ASP A 17 -10.46 -4.62 -12.81
CA ASP A 17 -9.48 -4.02 -13.72
C ASP A 17 -8.97 -2.70 -13.23
N GLU A 18 -9.46 -2.21 -12.10
CA GLU A 18 -9.00 -0.94 -11.56
C GLU A 18 -7.86 -1.18 -10.61
N MET A 19 -6.89 -0.28 -10.63
CA MET A 19 -5.83 -0.34 -9.63
C MET A 19 -6.45 -0.21 -8.26
N PHE A 20 -5.86 -0.93 -7.33
CA PHE A 20 -6.34 -1.01 -5.96
C PHE A 20 -5.26 -0.51 -5.02
N ILE A 21 -5.64 0.31 -4.06
CA ILE A 21 -4.72 0.89 -3.10
C ILE A 21 -5.07 0.38 -1.71
N ALA A 22 -4.09 -0.16 -1.02
CA ALA A 22 -4.24 -0.57 0.36
C ALA A 22 -3.33 0.28 1.22
N MET A 23 -3.87 0.84 2.28
CA MET A 23 -3.12 1.70 3.18
C MET A 23 -3.28 1.24 4.60
N ASN A 24 -2.22 1.40 5.40
CA ASN A 24 -2.31 1.29 6.84
C ASN A 24 -1.76 2.56 7.45
N GLN A 25 -2.57 3.20 8.28
CA GLN A 25 -2.12 4.38 8.99
C GLN A 25 -1.57 3.96 10.35
N PHE A 26 -0.37 4.41 10.66
CA PHE A 26 0.31 4.11 11.91
C PHE A 26 0.45 5.36 12.74
N LYS A 27 0.18 5.22 14.02
CA LYS A 27 0.51 6.25 14.98
C LYS A 27 1.77 5.78 15.70
N VAL A 28 2.85 6.49 15.49
CA VAL A 28 4.16 6.09 15.97
C VAL A 28 4.57 7.05 17.06
N ASN A 29 5.20 6.54 18.12
CA ASN A 29 5.78 7.38 19.14
C ASN A 29 6.67 8.42 18.46
N PRO A 30 6.40 9.72 18.64
CA PRO A 30 7.14 10.73 17.87
C PRO A 30 8.65 10.67 18.06
N GLU A 31 9.11 10.15 19.19
CA GLU A 31 10.54 10.02 19.45
C GLU A 31 11.15 8.77 18.84
N ARG A 32 10.32 7.91 18.27
CA ARG A 32 10.78 6.65 17.70
C ARG A 32 10.56 6.57 16.20
N GLY A 33 10.35 7.73 15.55
CA GLY A 33 10.10 7.75 14.11
C GLY A 33 11.25 7.17 13.30
N GLU A 34 12.48 7.52 13.67
CA GLU A 34 13.63 6.99 12.92
C GLU A 34 13.78 5.50 13.10
N ASP A 35 13.45 4.98 14.29
CA ASP A 35 13.48 3.54 14.50
C ASP A 35 12.43 2.85 13.66
N PHE A 36 11.25 3.47 13.56
CA PHE A 36 10.18 2.93 12.74
C PHE A 36 10.62 2.85 11.28
N GLU A 37 11.20 3.93 10.76
CA GLU A 37 11.66 3.94 9.37
C GLU A 37 12.79 2.94 9.15
N ALA A 38 13.71 2.84 10.11
CA ALA A 38 14.82 1.90 9.99
C ALA A 38 14.31 0.47 9.90
N GLY A 39 13.28 0.14 10.68
CA GLY A 39 12.71 -1.19 10.64
C GLY A 39 12.11 -1.50 9.27
N TRP A 40 11.44 -0.53 8.67
CA TRP A 40 10.88 -0.73 7.34
C TRP A 40 11.98 -0.92 6.28
N ARG A 41 13.08 -0.15 6.40
CA ARG A 41 14.19 -0.30 5.45
C ARG A 41 14.88 -1.63 5.58
N ALA A 42 14.95 -2.15 6.79
CA ALA A 42 15.68 -3.39 7.04
C ALA A 42 14.88 -4.65 6.76
N ARG A 43 13.55 -4.52 6.63
CA ARG A 43 12.70 -5.71 6.50
C ARG A 43 12.87 -6.37 5.16
N GLU A 44 12.57 -7.65 5.13
CA GLU A 44 12.45 -8.36 3.87
C GLU A 44 11.03 -8.17 3.35
N SER A 45 10.91 -7.67 2.13
CA SER A 45 9.62 -7.18 1.66
C SER A 45 8.67 -8.28 1.20
N TYR A 46 9.16 -9.28 0.47
CA TYR A 46 8.35 -10.32 -0.16
C TYR A 46 7.35 -9.79 -1.19
N LEU A 47 7.32 -8.48 -1.42
CA LEU A 47 6.41 -7.90 -2.42
C LEU A 47 6.98 -7.97 -3.83
N GLN A 48 8.30 -7.83 -3.94
CA GLN A 48 8.93 -7.82 -5.26
C GLN A 48 8.67 -9.14 -5.97
N GLY A 49 8.20 -9.04 -7.20
CA GLY A 49 7.90 -10.21 -7.98
C GLY A 49 6.54 -10.83 -7.69
N PHE A 50 5.82 -10.32 -6.71
CA PHE A 50 4.47 -10.85 -6.47
C PHE A 50 3.54 -10.39 -7.58
N ASP A 51 2.77 -11.31 -8.13
CA ASP A 51 1.93 -11.04 -9.29
C ASP A 51 0.90 -9.97 -8.96
N GLY A 52 0.88 -8.91 -9.75
CA GLY A 52 -0.07 -7.81 -9.57
C GLY A 52 0.40 -6.71 -8.65
N PHE A 53 1.56 -6.87 -8.02
CA PHE A 53 2.12 -5.81 -7.19
C PHE A 53 2.69 -4.70 -8.06
N VAL A 54 2.36 -3.45 -7.75
CA VAL A 54 2.83 -2.32 -8.53
C VAL A 54 3.85 -1.50 -7.76
N GLN A 55 3.53 -1.09 -6.54
CA GLN A 55 4.40 -0.17 -5.84
C GLN A 55 4.11 -0.20 -4.34
N PHE A 56 5.16 -0.01 -3.55
CA PHE A 56 5.05 0.22 -2.12
C PHE A 56 5.68 1.55 -1.78
N ALA A 57 5.07 2.27 -0.85
CA ALA A 57 5.66 3.49 -0.32
C ALA A 57 5.34 3.57 1.17
N LEU A 58 6.33 3.96 1.95
CA LEU A 58 6.09 4.36 3.34
C LEU A 58 6.08 5.88 3.35
N LEU A 59 4.98 6.45 3.77
CA LEU A 59 4.76 7.88 3.73
C LEU A 59 4.89 8.46 5.13
N ARG A 60 5.65 9.53 5.26
CA ARG A 60 5.80 10.23 6.53
C ARG A 60 5.01 11.51 6.44
N GLY A 61 4.10 11.72 7.41
CA GLY A 61 3.30 12.92 7.45
C GLY A 61 4.07 14.11 8.03
N ASP A 62 3.45 15.26 7.99
CA ASP A 62 4.04 16.46 8.57
C ASP A 62 4.06 16.40 10.10
N GLU A 63 3.07 15.73 10.68
CA GLU A 63 3.02 15.60 12.14
C GLU A 63 3.97 14.47 12.55
N PRO A 64 4.80 14.71 13.56
CA PRO A 64 5.68 13.64 14.02
C PRO A 64 4.88 12.40 14.43
N GLY A 65 5.31 11.25 13.96
CA GLY A 65 4.67 9.99 14.31
C GLY A 65 3.53 9.58 13.38
N ASP A 66 3.20 10.39 12.40
CA ASP A 66 2.13 10.06 11.46
C ASP A 66 2.73 9.39 10.23
N TYR A 67 2.40 8.13 10.02
CA TYR A 67 2.94 7.35 8.90
C TYR A 67 1.84 6.56 8.22
N ILE A 68 2.01 6.34 6.94
CA ILE A 68 1.11 5.49 6.17
C ILE A 68 1.95 4.55 5.33
N SER A 69 1.66 3.24 5.40
CA SER A 69 2.18 2.31 4.42
C SER A 69 1.16 2.25 3.28
N HIS A 70 1.64 2.29 2.06
CA HIS A 70 0.78 2.48 0.90
C HIS A 70 1.23 1.48 -0.16
N THR A 71 0.33 0.57 -0.54
CA THR A 71 0.64 -0.36 -1.62
C THR A 71 -0.35 -0.17 -2.74
N THR A 72 0.17 -0.26 -3.96
CA THR A 72 -0.64 -0.18 -5.17
C THR A 72 -0.61 -1.53 -5.86
N TRP A 73 -1.76 -1.99 -6.30
CA TRP A 73 -1.95 -3.29 -6.92
C TRP A 73 -2.67 -3.10 -8.25
N GLU A 74 -2.43 -4.01 -9.19
CA GLU A 74 -3.09 -3.94 -10.48
C GLU A 74 -4.60 -4.11 -10.35
N SER A 75 -5.05 -4.81 -9.31
CA SER A 75 -6.47 -5.05 -9.10
C SER A 75 -6.70 -5.44 -7.66
N ARG A 76 -7.95 -5.37 -7.24
CA ARG A 76 -8.34 -5.85 -5.92
C ARG A 76 -8.05 -7.34 -5.77
N ASP A 77 -8.26 -8.12 -6.83
CA ASP A 77 -7.98 -9.55 -6.76
C ASP A 77 -6.52 -9.84 -6.48
N ALA A 78 -5.61 -9.05 -7.09
CA ALA A 78 -4.19 -9.23 -6.83
C ALA A 78 -3.88 -8.99 -5.35
N PHE A 79 -4.46 -7.95 -4.78
CA PHE A 79 -4.27 -7.69 -3.35
C PHE A 79 -4.82 -8.83 -2.50
N LEU A 80 -5.99 -9.35 -2.85
CA LEU A 80 -6.57 -10.44 -2.07
C LEU A 80 -5.69 -11.69 -2.16
N ARG A 81 -5.13 -11.97 -3.33
CA ARG A 81 -4.20 -13.10 -3.44
C ARG A 81 -2.99 -12.88 -2.54
N TRP A 82 -2.50 -11.65 -2.46
CA TRP A 82 -1.38 -11.32 -1.58
C TRP A 82 -1.72 -11.64 -0.13
N THR A 83 -2.89 -11.20 0.34
CA THR A 83 -3.25 -11.40 1.75
C THR A 83 -3.42 -12.86 2.11
N GLN A 84 -3.61 -13.73 1.13
CA GLN A 84 -3.79 -15.15 1.37
C GLN A 84 -2.52 -15.96 1.12
N SER A 85 -1.42 -15.30 0.83
CA SER A 85 -0.20 -15.98 0.41
C SER A 85 0.72 -16.25 1.60
N ASP A 86 1.63 -17.20 1.40
CA ASP A 86 2.71 -17.42 2.38
C ASP A 86 3.60 -16.20 2.49
N ALA A 87 3.80 -15.50 1.38
CA ALA A 87 4.63 -14.30 1.40
C ALA A 87 4.05 -13.25 2.35
N PHE A 88 2.73 -13.10 2.35
CA PHE A 88 2.07 -12.17 3.26
C PHE A 88 2.31 -12.58 4.71
N ARG A 89 2.15 -13.88 5.01
CA ARG A 89 2.36 -14.35 6.37
C ARG A 89 3.80 -14.11 6.81
N LYS A 90 4.76 -14.35 5.93
CA LYS A 90 6.16 -14.11 6.24
C LYS A 90 6.43 -12.63 6.46
N ALA A 91 5.84 -11.78 5.63
CA ALA A 91 6.05 -10.35 5.73
C ALA A 91 5.49 -9.80 7.05
N HIS A 92 4.46 -10.44 7.59
CA HIS A 92 3.80 -9.95 8.79
C HIS A 92 4.11 -10.78 10.03
N SER A 93 5.11 -11.65 9.96
CA SER A 93 5.42 -12.51 11.09
C SER A 93 6.26 -11.83 12.15
N GLY A 94 6.97 -10.78 11.80
CA GLY A 94 7.77 -10.04 12.77
C GLY A 94 6.97 -8.88 13.32
N GLY A 95 7.24 -8.50 14.54
CA GLY A 95 6.59 -7.35 15.14
C GLY A 95 7.40 -6.10 14.94
N MET A 96 6.81 -5.00 15.34
CA MET A 96 7.48 -3.74 15.42
C MET A 96 8.21 -3.63 16.70
N GLY A 97 9.03 -3.26 17.21
CA GLY A 97 9.61 -3.21 18.54
C GLY A 97 8.64 -2.57 19.51
N GLU A 98 8.85 -2.87 20.75
CA GLU A 98 8.03 -2.32 21.81
C GLU A 98 8.18 -0.81 21.88
N GLY A 99 7.07 -0.13 22.16
CA GLY A 99 7.10 1.30 22.36
C GLY A 99 7.18 2.11 21.08
N ILE A 100 7.16 1.48 19.92
CA ILE A 100 7.20 2.20 18.66
C ILE A 100 5.80 2.64 18.25
N LEU A 101 4.82 1.73 18.28
CA LEU A 101 3.46 2.09 17.88
C LEU A 101 2.65 2.55 19.08
N GLU A 102 1.81 3.55 18.86
CA GLU A 102 0.90 4.08 19.88
C GLU A 102 -0.53 3.65 19.59
N GLY A 103 -0.73 2.45 19.14
CA GLY A 103 -2.06 1.93 18.88
C GLY A 103 -2.03 1.00 17.70
N HIS A 104 -3.19 0.48 17.36
CA HIS A 104 -3.29 -0.44 16.24
C HIS A 104 -3.32 0.35 14.93
N PRO A 105 -2.66 -0.16 13.89
CA PRO A 105 -2.77 0.47 12.58
C PRO A 105 -4.21 0.46 12.09
N ARG A 106 -4.55 1.45 11.28
CA ARG A 106 -5.88 1.54 10.70
C ARG A 106 -5.78 1.28 9.21
N ALA A 107 -6.43 0.22 8.77
CA ALA A 107 -6.40 -0.17 7.36
C ALA A 107 -7.47 0.58 6.58
N ARG A 108 -7.14 0.99 5.37
CA ARG A 108 -8.07 1.63 4.45
C ARG A 108 -7.81 1.10 3.06
N PHE A 109 -8.87 0.99 2.27
CA PHE A 109 -8.79 0.38 0.94
C PHE A 109 -9.53 1.26 -0.05
N TYR A 110 -8.97 1.40 -1.25
CA TYR A 110 -9.53 2.30 -2.25
C TYR A 110 -9.35 1.70 -3.63
N ASP A 111 -10.36 1.88 -4.47
CA ASP A 111 -10.20 1.65 -5.91
C ASP A 111 -9.76 2.96 -6.53
N ALA A 112 -8.75 2.89 -7.39
CA ALA A 112 -8.24 4.10 -8.04
C ALA A 112 -9.04 4.33 -9.30
N VAL A 113 -10.06 5.17 -9.19
CA VAL A 113 -11.01 5.35 -10.28
C VAL A 113 -10.47 6.25 -11.38
N ILE A 114 -9.45 7.05 -11.10
CA ILE A 114 -8.77 7.85 -12.10
C ILE A 114 -7.28 7.78 -11.79
N VAL A 115 -6.50 7.39 -12.79
CA VAL A 115 -5.04 7.33 -12.65
C VAL A 115 -4.42 8.06 -13.83
N GLU A 116 -3.58 9.03 -13.53
CA GLU A 116 -2.78 9.72 -14.55
C GLU A 116 -1.34 9.60 -14.14
N SER A 117 -0.49 9.20 -15.06
CA SER A 117 0.92 8.98 -14.74
C SER A 117 1.77 9.97 -15.51
N GLY A 118 2.77 10.51 -14.83
CA GLY A 118 3.71 11.40 -15.49
C GLY A 118 4.68 10.63 -16.35
N SER A 119 5.38 11.35 -17.22
CA SER A 119 6.41 10.74 -18.02
C SER A 119 7.55 10.30 -17.13
N PRO A 120 8.10 9.15 -17.39
CA PRO A 120 9.28 8.77 -16.64
C PRO A 120 10.40 9.69 -17.06
N ALA A 121 11.01 10.03 -16.32
CA ALA A 121 12.00 10.88 -16.51
C ALA A 121 12.59 11.38 -17.52
N VAL A 122 12.37 11.58 -17.81
CA VAL A 122 12.69 11.95 -18.49
C VAL A 122 13.27 12.84 -18.50
N ALA A 123 13.13 12.82 -18.52
CA ALA A 123 13.41 13.39 -18.53
C ALA A 123 14.06 14.17 -18.21
N HIS A 124 14.22 14.38 -17.96
CA HIS A 124 14.71 15.11 -17.65
C HIS A 124 15.30 15.19 -17.23
#